data_16a2ddd4d519fd022a71053c8acdc582
#
_entry.id   16a2ddd4d519fd022a71053c8acdc582
#
_cell.length_a   1.000
_cell.length_b   1.000
_cell.length_c   1.000
_cell.angle_alpha   90.00
_cell.angle_beta   90.00
_cell.angle_gamma   90.00
#
_symmetry.space_group_name_H-M   'P 1'
#
loop_
_entity.id
_entity.type
_entity.pdbx_description
1 polymer ?
#
loop_
_entity_poly.entity_id
_entity_poly.type
_entity_poly.pdbx_seq_one_letter_code
_entity_poly.pdbx_strand_id
1 'polypeptide(L)'
;TPTIVFIGITNVLGIQVLVPIGKEKQVLFSVVIGALVDLILNVIFIPEYAATGAALGTLVAEIAVLIVQIICLRGFLVEIKNEIQWKKEIISLFIATIGVMFFKTYVEIQSDFVALVISAILYFSIYGGLLLLLKDSFILEIVIPVYERIRKQRN
;
A
#
# COMPACT_ATOMS: atom_id res chain seq x y z
N THR A 1 12.39 9.42 -2.05
CA THR A 1 13.08 8.94 -0.83
C THR A 1 12.47 7.62 -0.39
N PRO A 2 13.27 6.57 -0.11
CA PRO A 2 12.76 5.25 0.28
C PRO A 2 11.92 5.28 1.57
N THR A 3 12.15 6.23 2.46
CA THR A 3 11.40 6.42 3.71
C THR A 3 9.88 6.50 3.49
N ILE A 4 9.43 7.19 2.45
CA ILE A 4 7.99 7.33 2.13
C ILE A 4 7.36 5.95 1.87
N VAL A 5 8.08 5.04 1.23
CA VAL A 5 7.59 3.68 0.96
C VAL A 5 7.42 2.90 2.25
N PHE A 6 8.39 2.97 3.16
CA PHE A 6 8.31 2.30 4.46
C PHE A 6 7.18 2.87 5.33
N ILE A 7 7.04 4.21 5.40
CA ILE A 7 5.93 4.87 6.08
C ILE A 7 4.58 4.41 5.48
N GLY A 8 4.46 4.31 4.17
CA GLY A 8 3.25 3.79 3.52
C GLY A 8 2.93 2.37 3.95
N ILE A 9 3.92 1.48 3.95
CA ILE A 9 3.74 0.07 4.33
C ILE A 9 3.39 -0.05 5.83
N THR A 10 4.08 0.66 6.71
CA THR A 10 3.81 0.62 8.16
C THR A 10 2.42 1.18 8.50
N ASN A 11 1.96 2.22 7.79
CA ASN A 11 0.59 2.72 7.94
C ASN A 11 -0.46 1.70 7.48
N VAL A 12 -0.26 1.05 6.34
CA VAL A 12 -1.18 0.00 5.87
C VAL A 12 -1.23 -1.16 6.87
N LEU A 13 -0.09 -1.70 7.28
CA LEU A 13 -0.04 -2.82 8.22
C LEU A 13 -0.55 -2.44 9.61
N GLY A 14 -0.20 -1.25 10.11
CA GLY A 14 -0.61 -0.77 11.42
C GLY A 14 -2.09 -0.42 11.46
N ILE A 15 -2.50 0.59 10.70
CA ILE A 15 -3.84 1.19 10.81
C ILE A 15 -4.89 0.36 10.08
N GLN A 16 -4.59 -0.14 8.87
CA GLN A 16 -5.60 -0.81 8.06
C GLN A 16 -5.72 -2.31 8.35
N VAL A 17 -4.70 -2.94 8.92
CA VAL A 17 -4.72 -4.38 9.23
C VAL A 17 -4.75 -4.63 10.73
N LEU A 18 -3.74 -4.17 11.49
CA LEU A 18 -3.63 -4.49 12.93
C LEU A 18 -4.76 -3.88 13.77
N VAL A 19 -5.18 -2.65 13.48
CA VAL A 19 -6.27 -1.98 14.25
C VAL A 19 -7.60 -2.71 14.06
N PRO A 20 -8.10 -3.01 12.85
CA PRO A 20 -9.37 -3.69 12.66
C PRO A 20 -9.42 -5.11 13.26
N ILE A 21 -8.30 -5.80 13.37
CA ILE A 21 -8.22 -7.12 14.02
C ILE A 21 -8.04 -7.04 15.55
N GLY A 22 -8.20 -5.84 16.15
CA GLY A 22 -8.13 -5.65 17.61
C GLY A 22 -6.71 -5.69 18.20
N LYS A 23 -5.68 -5.52 17.37
CA LYS A 23 -4.26 -5.54 17.79
C LYS A 23 -3.66 -4.13 17.96
N GLU A 24 -4.46 -3.18 18.41
CA GLU A 24 -4.06 -1.77 18.60
C GLU A 24 -2.85 -1.60 19.54
N LYS A 25 -2.79 -2.41 20.60
CA LYS A 25 -1.65 -2.39 21.55
C LYS A 25 -0.34 -2.77 20.86
N GLN A 26 -0.38 -3.64 19.86
CA GLN A 26 0.80 -4.06 19.10
C GLN A 26 1.25 -2.96 18.15
N VAL A 27 0.31 -2.20 17.58
CA VAL A 27 0.63 -1.00 16.78
C VAL A 27 1.33 0.02 17.66
N LEU A 28 0.76 0.35 18.83
CA LEU A 28 1.35 1.28 19.77
C LEU A 28 2.78 0.82 20.17
N PHE A 29 2.94 -0.45 20.50
CA PHE A 29 4.25 -1.01 20.84
C PHE A 29 5.28 -0.87 19.73
N SER A 30 4.88 -1.14 18.47
CA SER A 30 5.76 -0.98 17.30
C SER A 30 6.21 0.46 17.10
N VAL A 31 5.28 1.42 17.25
CA VAL A 31 5.57 2.85 17.14
C VAL A 31 6.50 3.34 18.25
N VAL A 32 6.30 2.88 19.49
CA VAL A 32 7.19 3.22 20.62
C VAL A 32 8.61 2.70 20.36
N ILE A 33 8.75 1.47 19.86
CA ILE A 33 10.08 0.94 19.48
C ILE A 33 10.70 1.80 18.38
N GLY A 34 9.94 2.14 17.33
CA GLY A 34 10.43 3.00 16.25
C GLY A 34 10.90 4.37 16.76
N ALA A 35 10.11 4.99 17.63
CA ALA A 35 10.46 6.29 18.23
C ALA A 35 11.74 6.23 19.06
N LEU A 36 11.95 5.15 19.82
CA LEU A 36 13.18 4.95 20.59
C LEU A 36 14.39 4.76 19.67
N VAL A 37 14.24 3.96 18.61
CA VAL A 37 15.30 3.76 17.61
C VAL A 37 15.63 5.08 16.91
N ASP A 38 14.61 5.83 16.48
CA ASP A 38 14.80 7.13 15.83
C ASP A 38 15.53 8.11 16.74
N LEU A 39 15.12 8.21 17.99
CA LEU A 39 15.76 9.08 18.96
C LEU A 39 17.25 8.74 19.16
N ILE A 40 17.56 7.47 19.36
CA ILE A 40 18.93 7.00 19.56
C ILE A 40 19.79 7.30 18.34
N LEU A 41 19.31 6.99 17.16
CA LEU A 41 20.04 7.19 15.92
C LEU A 41 20.22 8.67 15.59
N ASN A 42 19.20 9.50 15.86
CA ASN A 42 19.30 10.93 15.65
C ASN A 42 20.35 11.58 16.59
N VAL A 43 20.44 11.15 17.83
CA VAL A 43 21.48 11.63 18.77
C VAL A 43 22.89 11.28 18.27
N ILE A 44 23.06 10.12 17.61
CA ILE A 44 24.36 9.67 17.11
C ILE A 44 24.69 10.32 15.74
N PHE A 45 23.72 10.36 14.83
CA PHE A 45 24.00 10.71 13.43
C PHE A 45 23.83 12.20 13.11
N ILE A 46 22.96 12.92 13.80
CA ILE A 46 22.76 14.36 13.51
C ILE A 46 24.03 15.17 13.75
N PRO A 47 24.83 14.96 14.83
CA PRO A 47 26.04 15.74 15.04
C PRO A 47 27.07 15.61 13.91
N GLU A 48 27.15 14.45 13.25
CA GLU A 48 28.12 14.20 12.19
C GLU A 48 27.57 14.48 10.78
N TYR A 49 26.29 14.15 10.53
CA TYR A 49 25.69 14.14 9.19
C TYR A 49 24.53 15.13 9.02
N ALA A 50 24.20 15.90 10.05
CA ALA A 50 23.13 16.90 10.04
C ALA A 50 21.79 16.32 9.46
N ALA A 51 21.20 16.97 8.46
CA ALA A 51 19.93 16.54 7.87
C ALA A 51 19.98 15.13 7.24
N THR A 52 21.12 14.72 6.70
CA THR A 52 21.28 13.37 6.15
C THR A 52 21.25 12.31 7.26
N GLY A 53 21.85 12.63 8.41
CA GLY A 53 21.83 11.77 9.60
C GLY A 53 20.41 11.55 10.11
N ALA A 54 19.60 12.61 10.20
CA ALA A 54 18.20 12.54 10.57
C ALA A 54 17.39 11.65 9.59
N ALA A 55 17.60 11.82 8.28
CA ALA A 55 16.92 11.02 7.27
C ALA A 55 17.26 9.53 7.35
N LEU A 56 18.52 9.20 7.67
CA LEU A 56 18.94 7.80 7.91
C LEU A 56 18.35 7.24 9.20
N GLY A 57 18.33 8.01 10.28
CA GLY A 57 17.71 7.64 11.55
C GLY A 57 16.24 7.26 11.36
N THR A 58 15.47 8.13 10.72
CA THR A 58 14.06 7.89 10.42
C THR A 58 13.86 6.66 9.52
N LEU A 59 14.70 6.45 8.51
CA LEU A 59 14.61 5.27 7.65
C LEU A 59 14.78 3.97 8.45
N VAL A 60 15.78 3.90 9.33
CA VAL A 60 16.05 2.73 10.15
C VAL A 60 14.94 2.52 11.19
N ALA A 61 14.41 3.61 11.77
CA ALA A 61 13.27 3.55 12.68
C ALA A 61 12.02 2.96 12.02
N GLU A 62 11.68 3.38 10.80
CA GLU A 62 10.56 2.82 10.04
C GLU A 62 10.76 1.33 9.72
N ILE A 63 11.99 0.92 9.41
CA ILE A 63 12.31 -0.50 9.23
C ILE A 63 12.09 -1.27 10.54
N ALA A 64 12.45 -0.71 11.68
CA ALA A 64 12.23 -1.34 12.98
C ALA A 64 10.73 -1.50 13.29
N VAL A 65 9.93 -0.44 13.04
CA VAL A 65 8.45 -0.50 13.14
C VAL A 65 7.89 -1.61 12.27
N LEU A 66 8.31 -1.66 11.00
CA LEU A 66 7.87 -2.66 10.03
C LEU A 66 8.17 -4.09 10.50
N ILE A 67 9.37 -4.35 11.00
CA ILE A 67 9.77 -5.67 11.51
C ILE A 67 8.85 -6.08 12.66
N VAL A 68 8.60 -5.18 13.62
CA VAL A 68 7.72 -5.49 14.76
C VAL A 68 6.29 -5.78 14.29
N GLN A 69 5.76 -4.98 13.36
CA GLN A 69 4.41 -5.19 12.81
C GLN A 69 4.30 -6.52 12.07
N ILE A 70 5.29 -6.90 11.26
CA ILE A 70 5.33 -8.20 10.56
C ILE A 70 5.34 -9.35 11.57
N ILE A 71 6.14 -9.25 12.64
CA ILE A 71 6.17 -10.28 13.69
C ILE A 71 4.80 -10.41 14.35
N CYS A 72 4.14 -9.29 14.66
CA CYS A 72 2.82 -9.27 15.26
C CYS A 72 1.72 -9.83 14.33
N LEU A 73 1.90 -9.69 13.01
CA LEU A 73 0.97 -10.18 11.99
C LEU A 73 1.23 -11.62 11.55
N ARG A 74 2.35 -12.24 11.98
CA ARG A 74 2.82 -13.51 11.42
C ARG A 74 1.75 -14.62 11.38
N GLY A 75 0.94 -14.75 12.42
CA GLY A 75 -0.18 -15.71 12.45
C GLY A 75 -1.27 -15.40 11.42
N PHE A 76 -1.65 -14.14 11.32
CA PHE A 76 -2.68 -13.65 10.41
C PHE A 76 -2.22 -13.68 8.94
N LEU A 77 -0.96 -13.37 8.66
CA LEU A 77 -0.38 -13.44 7.31
C LEU A 77 -0.35 -14.86 6.74
N VAL A 78 -0.17 -15.87 7.60
CA VAL A 78 -0.22 -17.29 7.18
C VAL A 78 -1.64 -17.68 6.78
N GLU A 79 -2.64 -17.18 7.48
CA GLU A 79 -4.05 -17.45 7.23
C GLU A 79 -4.51 -16.80 5.91
N ILE A 80 -4.18 -15.52 5.70
CA ILE A 80 -4.53 -14.74 4.50
C ILE A 80 -3.76 -15.17 3.26
N LYS A 81 -2.51 -15.64 3.40
CA LYS A 81 -1.66 -16.03 2.27
C LYS A 81 -2.33 -17.03 1.32
N ASN A 82 -3.20 -17.88 1.84
CA ASN A 82 -3.92 -18.88 1.05
C ASN A 82 -5.17 -18.34 0.36
N GLU A 83 -5.71 -17.21 0.81
CA GLU A 83 -6.92 -16.60 0.24
C GLU A 83 -6.61 -15.53 -0.80
N ILE A 84 -5.48 -14.82 -0.65
CA ILE A 84 -5.11 -13.77 -1.61
C ILE A 84 -4.46 -14.38 -2.85
N GLN A 85 -5.03 -14.07 -4.00
CA GLN A 85 -4.53 -14.53 -5.29
C GLN A 85 -3.43 -13.58 -5.83
N TRP A 86 -2.34 -13.43 -5.07
CA TRP A 86 -1.22 -12.53 -5.36
C TRP A 86 -0.77 -12.51 -6.81
N LYS A 87 -0.82 -13.67 -7.49
CA LYS A 87 -0.42 -13.78 -8.90
C LYS A 87 -1.31 -12.95 -9.81
N LYS A 88 -2.61 -12.96 -9.59
CA LYS A 88 -3.56 -12.21 -10.41
C LYS A 88 -3.41 -10.71 -10.19
N GLU A 89 -3.24 -10.29 -8.95
CA GLU A 89 -3.05 -8.88 -8.58
C GLU A 89 -1.76 -8.32 -9.20
N ILE A 90 -0.63 -9.05 -9.04
CA ILE A 90 0.65 -8.63 -9.59
C ILE A 90 0.60 -8.55 -11.12
N ILE A 91 0.02 -9.54 -11.79
CA ILE A 91 -0.11 -9.54 -13.26
C ILE A 91 -0.97 -8.35 -13.71
N SER A 92 -2.11 -8.11 -13.07
CA SER A 92 -2.99 -6.98 -13.40
C SER A 92 -2.31 -5.63 -13.21
N LEU A 93 -1.53 -5.48 -12.14
CA LEU A 93 -0.75 -4.28 -11.84
C LEU A 93 0.33 -4.03 -12.91
N PHE A 94 1.06 -5.07 -13.32
CA PHE A 94 2.06 -4.96 -14.38
C PHE A 94 1.43 -4.57 -15.72
N ILE A 95 0.33 -5.21 -16.11
CA ILE A 95 -0.35 -4.91 -17.38
C ILE A 95 -0.91 -3.48 -17.36
N ALA A 96 -1.53 -3.05 -16.27
CA ALA A 96 -2.03 -1.68 -16.14
C ALA A 96 -0.90 -0.65 -16.24
N THR A 97 0.24 -0.92 -15.59
CA THR A 97 1.41 -0.03 -15.63
C THR A 97 1.97 0.08 -17.06
N ILE A 98 2.14 -1.05 -17.74
CA ILE A 98 2.61 -1.07 -19.14
C ILE A 98 1.61 -0.32 -20.04
N GLY A 99 0.30 -0.53 -19.85
CA GLY A 99 -0.74 0.15 -20.63
C GLY A 99 -0.68 1.67 -20.49
N VAL A 100 -0.49 2.19 -19.27
CA VAL A 100 -0.34 3.63 -19.04
C VAL A 100 0.99 4.16 -19.58
N MET A 101 2.08 3.42 -19.45
CA MET A 101 3.36 3.83 -20.05
C MET A 101 3.25 3.95 -21.56
N PHE A 102 2.62 2.96 -22.20
CA PHE A 102 2.37 2.97 -23.63
C PHE A 102 1.50 4.17 -24.04
N PHE A 103 0.41 4.42 -23.31
CA PHE A 103 -0.44 5.58 -23.54
C PHE A 103 0.34 6.90 -23.48
N LYS A 104 1.17 7.10 -22.45
CA LYS A 104 2.01 8.29 -22.31
C LYS A 104 3.02 8.49 -23.44
N THR A 105 3.48 7.40 -24.07
CA THR A 105 4.43 7.48 -25.19
C THR A 105 3.79 7.99 -26.49
N TYR A 106 2.49 7.70 -26.68
CA TYR A 106 1.77 8.07 -27.91
C TYR A 106 0.88 9.30 -27.78
N VAL A 107 0.53 9.73 -26.57
CA VAL A 107 -0.38 10.84 -26.33
C VAL A 107 0.33 11.93 -25.54
N GLU A 108 0.72 13.01 -26.23
CA GLU A 108 1.23 14.21 -25.59
C GLU A 108 0.06 15.08 -25.11
N ILE A 109 -0.05 15.22 -23.80
CA ILE A 109 -1.05 16.09 -23.17
C ILE A 109 -0.33 17.32 -22.63
N GLN A 110 -0.67 18.51 -23.10
CA GLN A 110 -0.01 19.79 -22.75
C GLN A 110 -0.12 20.14 -21.25
N SER A 111 -1.16 19.65 -20.56
CA SER A 111 -1.38 19.93 -19.14
C SER A 111 -1.00 18.73 -18.30
N ASP A 112 -0.01 18.89 -17.42
CA ASP A 112 0.45 17.84 -16.50
C ASP A 112 -0.67 17.35 -15.58
N PHE A 113 -1.55 18.22 -15.13
CA PHE A 113 -2.69 17.86 -14.29
C PHE A 113 -3.69 16.98 -15.06
N VAL A 114 -4.04 17.35 -16.28
CA VAL A 114 -4.95 16.56 -17.13
C VAL A 114 -4.33 15.22 -17.48
N ALA A 115 -3.03 15.19 -17.79
CA ALA A 115 -2.28 13.97 -18.06
C ALA A 115 -2.31 13.02 -16.87
N LEU A 116 -2.18 13.55 -15.64
CA LEU A 116 -2.22 12.77 -14.40
C LEU A 116 -3.62 12.17 -14.19
N VAL A 117 -4.68 12.97 -14.33
CA VAL A 117 -6.07 12.52 -14.14
C VAL A 117 -6.43 11.43 -15.15
N ILE A 118 -6.14 11.65 -16.44
CA ILE A 118 -6.43 10.66 -17.50
C ILE A 118 -5.62 9.37 -17.26
N SER A 119 -4.34 9.48 -16.92
CA SER A 119 -3.50 8.32 -16.61
C SER A 119 -4.01 7.53 -15.41
N ALA A 120 -4.49 8.20 -14.38
CA ALA A 120 -5.08 7.56 -13.21
C ALA A 120 -6.38 6.81 -13.56
N ILE A 121 -7.29 7.47 -14.28
CA ILE A 121 -8.55 6.85 -14.71
C ILE A 121 -8.26 5.62 -15.59
N LEU A 122 -7.34 5.74 -16.54
CA LEU A 122 -6.96 4.65 -17.44
C LEU A 122 -6.31 3.49 -16.66
N TYR A 123 -5.42 3.79 -15.71
CA TYR A 123 -4.78 2.80 -14.86
C TYR A 123 -5.80 2.01 -14.05
N PHE A 124 -6.68 2.69 -13.32
CA PHE A 124 -7.68 2.04 -12.49
C PHE A 124 -8.73 1.29 -13.33
N SER A 125 -9.06 1.77 -14.53
CA SER A 125 -9.98 1.09 -15.44
C SER A 125 -9.37 -0.22 -15.98
N ILE A 126 -8.11 -0.21 -16.40
CA ILE A 126 -7.40 -1.41 -16.87
C ILE A 126 -7.22 -2.39 -15.70
N TYR A 127 -6.72 -1.92 -14.55
CA TYR A 127 -6.48 -2.73 -13.37
C TYR A 127 -7.76 -3.41 -12.86
N GLY A 128 -8.82 -2.61 -12.64
CA GLY A 128 -10.11 -3.13 -12.18
C GLY A 128 -10.79 -4.04 -13.21
N GLY A 129 -10.71 -3.69 -14.49
CA GLY A 129 -11.23 -4.52 -15.59
C GLY A 129 -10.55 -5.88 -15.67
N LEU A 130 -9.22 -5.93 -15.51
CA LEU A 130 -8.45 -7.18 -15.49
C LEU A 130 -8.80 -8.05 -14.28
N LEU A 131 -8.95 -7.46 -13.09
CA LEU A 131 -9.35 -8.21 -11.90
C LEU A 131 -10.76 -8.80 -12.01
N LEU A 132 -11.69 -8.06 -12.63
CA LEU A 132 -13.03 -8.58 -12.95
C LEU A 132 -12.96 -9.74 -13.95
N LEU A 133 -12.16 -9.63 -15.01
CA LEU A 133 -11.98 -10.69 -16.01
C LEU A 133 -11.33 -11.94 -15.42
N LEU A 134 -10.36 -11.77 -14.53
CA LEU A 134 -9.67 -12.85 -13.84
C LEU A 134 -10.50 -13.46 -12.70
N LYS A 135 -11.73 -12.94 -12.49
CA LYS A 135 -12.64 -13.38 -11.42
C LYS A 135 -11.92 -13.44 -10.07
N ASP A 136 -11.28 -12.33 -9.70
CA ASP A 136 -10.66 -12.23 -8.40
C ASP A 136 -11.72 -12.26 -7.31
N SER A 137 -11.52 -13.08 -6.27
CA SER A 137 -12.51 -13.31 -5.21
C SER A 137 -12.82 -12.01 -4.45
N PHE A 138 -11.83 -11.15 -4.23
CA PHE A 138 -12.00 -9.88 -3.53
C PHE A 138 -12.90 -8.90 -4.30
N ILE A 139 -12.68 -8.76 -5.61
CA ILE A 139 -13.50 -7.89 -6.46
C ILE A 139 -14.93 -8.42 -6.59
N LEU A 140 -15.09 -9.75 -6.72
CA LEU A 140 -16.43 -10.34 -6.80
C LEU A 140 -17.22 -10.13 -5.50
N GLU A 141 -16.58 -10.22 -4.35
CA GLU A 141 -17.21 -10.00 -3.04
C GLU A 141 -17.68 -8.55 -2.85
N ILE A 142 -17.01 -7.58 -3.46
CA ILE A 142 -17.42 -6.16 -3.45
C ILE A 142 -18.49 -5.87 -4.52
N VAL A 143 -18.31 -6.36 -5.73
CA VAL A 143 -19.15 -6.01 -6.90
C VAL A 143 -20.52 -6.69 -6.84
N ILE A 144 -20.59 -7.95 -6.41
CA ILE A 144 -21.84 -8.71 -6.37
C ILE A 144 -22.90 -8.04 -5.49
N PRO A 145 -22.65 -7.68 -4.21
CA PRO A 145 -23.66 -7.04 -3.38
C PRO A 145 -24.05 -5.64 -3.87
N VAL A 146 -23.13 -4.90 -4.47
CA VAL A 146 -23.43 -3.59 -5.09
C VAL A 146 -24.36 -3.79 -6.30
N TYR A 147 -24.06 -4.72 -7.16
CA TYR A 147 -24.90 -5.06 -8.32
C TYR A 147 -26.30 -5.52 -7.92
N GLU A 148 -26.41 -6.37 -6.89
CA GLU A 148 -27.70 -6.82 -6.37
C GLU A 148 -28.51 -5.69 -5.74
N ARG A 149 -27.88 -4.75 -5.03
CA ARG A 149 -28.57 -3.55 -4.51
C ARG A 149 -29.14 -2.67 -5.62
N ILE A 150 -28.36 -2.41 -6.65
CA ILE A 150 -28.80 -1.59 -7.81
C ILE A 150 -29.94 -2.30 -8.53
N ARG A 151 -29.88 -3.63 -8.69
CA ARG A 151 -30.94 -4.41 -9.32
C ARG A 151 -32.24 -4.39 -8.52
N LYS A 152 -32.16 -4.46 -7.17
CA LYS A 152 -33.31 -4.36 -6.28
C LYS A 152 -34.00 -2.99 -6.26
N GLN A 153 -33.28 -1.91 -6.55
CA GLN A 153 -33.85 -0.56 -6.63
C GLN A 153 -34.54 -0.30 -7.97
N ARG A 154 -34.29 -1.14 -8.96
CA ARG A 154 -34.83 -0.94 -10.34
C ARG A 154 -36.07 -1.80 -10.62
N ASN A 155 -36.42 -2.72 -9.72
CA ASN A 155 -37.67 -3.49 -9.74
C ASN A 155 -38.61 -3.05 -8.59
#